data_e7537f0df46606e0942d681668b5e79a
#
_entry.id   e7537f0df46606e0942d681668b5e79a
#
_cell.length_a   1.000
_cell.length_b   1.000
_cell.length_c   1.000
_cell.angle_alpha   90.00
_cell.angle_beta   90.00
_cell.angle_gamma   90.00
#
_symmetry.space_group_name_H-M   'P 1'
#
loop_
_entity.id
_entity.type
_entity.pdbx_description
1 polymer ?
#
loop_
_entity_poly.entity_id
_entity_poly.type
_entity_poly.pdbx_seq_one_letter_code
_entity_poly.pdbx_strand_id
1 'polypeptide(L)'
;SEMCIRDSTNILQKIVDTAEIDQNVNVIEIGPGIGALTEFLAENAAEVMAFEIDDRLVPILADTLRDFDNVQVVNQDILKADLQTQIKQFKNPDLPIKVVANLPYYITTPILMHLIESKIPFQEFVVMMQREVADRISAEPNTKAYGSLSIAVQYYMTAKVAFIVPRTVFVPAPNVDSAILKMVRRDQPLIEVKDEDFFFRVSRLSFVHRRKTLWNNLTSHFGKSEDSKAKLEK
;
A
#
# COMPACT_ATOMS: atom_id res chain seq x y z
N SER A 1 -0.90 -4.99 -20.46
CA SER A 1 0.44 -5.61 -20.53
C SER A 1 1.07 -5.52 -19.16
N GLU A 2 1.27 -6.67 -18.53
CA GLU A 2 1.93 -6.76 -17.25
C GLU A 2 3.41 -6.41 -17.41
N MET A 3 3.90 -5.53 -16.56
CA MET A 3 5.33 -5.25 -16.45
C MET A 3 5.97 -6.37 -15.64
N CYS A 4 6.76 -7.22 -16.31
CA CYS A 4 7.53 -8.25 -15.62
C CYS A 4 8.92 -7.70 -15.26
N ILE A 5 9.36 -7.96 -14.04
CA ILE A 5 10.74 -7.67 -13.63
C ILE A 5 11.65 -8.65 -14.37
N ARG A 6 12.56 -8.10 -15.18
CA ARG A 6 13.49 -8.90 -15.97
C ARG A 6 14.59 -9.44 -15.07
N ASP A 7 14.62 -10.77 -14.89
CA ASP A 7 15.70 -11.55 -14.23
C ASP A 7 16.38 -10.94 -13.00
N SER A 8 15.63 -10.23 -12.14
CA SER A 8 16.24 -9.58 -11.01
C SER A 8 15.86 -10.26 -9.70
N THR A 9 16.38 -11.48 -9.49
CA THR A 9 16.34 -12.17 -8.19
C THR A 9 16.83 -11.26 -7.07
N ASN A 10 17.78 -10.37 -7.35
CA ASN A 10 18.28 -9.39 -6.41
C ASN A 10 17.22 -8.39 -5.92
N ILE A 11 16.33 -7.93 -6.82
CA ILE A 11 15.25 -7.00 -6.43
C ILE A 11 14.20 -7.74 -5.60
N LEU A 12 13.82 -8.96 -6.00
CA LEU A 12 12.86 -9.78 -5.26
C LEU A 12 13.37 -10.10 -3.87
N GLN A 13 14.64 -10.49 -3.73
CA GLN A 13 15.28 -10.72 -2.45
C GLN A 13 15.32 -9.44 -1.60
N LYS A 14 15.65 -8.30 -2.18
CA LYS A 14 15.63 -7.01 -1.48
C LYS A 14 14.24 -6.62 -0.97
N ILE A 15 13.17 -6.96 -1.69
CA ILE A 15 11.80 -6.73 -1.23
C ILE A 15 11.51 -7.58 0.01
N VAL A 16 11.85 -8.86 -0.02
CA VAL A 16 11.67 -9.79 1.11
C VAL A 16 12.49 -9.32 2.32
N ASP A 17 13.75 -8.93 2.10
CA ASP A 17 14.63 -8.41 3.16
C ASP A 17 14.09 -7.10 3.75
N THR A 18 13.59 -6.21 2.91
CA THR A 18 12.97 -4.94 3.33
C THR A 18 11.75 -5.17 4.20
N ALA A 19 10.92 -6.15 3.84
CA ALA A 19 9.73 -6.54 4.58
C ALA A 19 10.05 -7.38 5.84
N GLU A 20 11.30 -7.80 6.02
CA GLU A 20 11.73 -8.62 7.17
C GLU A 20 10.82 -9.83 7.34
N ILE A 21 10.59 -10.55 6.23
CA ILE A 21 9.72 -11.73 6.21
C ILE A 21 10.46 -12.91 6.82
N ASP A 22 9.84 -13.54 7.81
CA ASP A 22 10.32 -14.75 8.46
C ASP A 22 9.16 -15.72 8.81
N GLN A 23 9.49 -16.84 9.43
CA GLN A 23 8.53 -17.89 9.79
C GLN A 23 7.52 -17.48 10.88
N ASN A 24 7.63 -16.29 11.44
CA ASN A 24 6.72 -15.72 12.43
C ASN A 24 5.75 -14.70 11.84
N VAL A 25 5.65 -14.62 10.52
CA VAL A 25 4.84 -13.64 9.79
C VAL A 25 4.00 -14.33 8.74
N ASN A 26 2.71 -13.99 8.69
CA ASN A 26 1.84 -14.27 7.55
C ASN A 26 1.94 -13.13 6.53
N VAL A 27 1.88 -13.45 5.27
CA VAL A 27 1.95 -12.47 4.18
C VAL A 27 0.67 -12.49 3.36
N ILE A 28 0.14 -11.30 3.08
CA ILE A 28 -0.82 -11.09 1.99
C ILE A 28 -0.05 -10.46 0.83
N GLU A 29 -0.03 -11.15 -0.29
CA GLU A 29 0.51 -10.64 -1.55
C GLU A 29 -0.63 -10.21 -2.47
N ILE A 30 -0.50 -9.05 -3.09
CA ILE A 30 -1.49 -8.53 -4.03
C ILE A 30 -0.84 -8.38 -5.39
N GLY A 31 -1.45 -9.04 -6.39
CA GLY A 31 -0.93 -9.08 -7.75
C GLY A 31 0.33 -9.92 -7.90
N PRO A 32 0.27 -11.22 -7.55
CA PRO A 32 1.42 -12.12 -7.67
C PRO A 32 1.92 -12.30 -9.11
N GLY A 33 1.08 -12.01 -10.11
CA GLY A 33 1.41 -12.21 -11.52
C GLY A 33 1.71 -13.68 -11.79
N ILE A 34 2.89 -13.98 -12.31
CA ILE A 34 3.34 -15.35 -12.56
C ILE A 34 3.93 -16.05 -11.32
N GLY A 35 4.02 -15.37 -10.18
CA GLY A 35 4.43 -15.96 -8.92
C GLY A 35 5.91 -15.82 -8.56
N ALA A 36 6.69 -15.04 -9.29
CA ALA A 36 8.12 -14.90 -9.04
C ALA A 36 8.44 -14.36 -7.64
N LEU A 37 7.74 -13.29 -7.20
CA LEU A 37 7.90 -12.77 -5.83
C LEU A 37 7.26 -13.74 -4.81
N THR A 38 6.16 -14.37 -5.18
CA THR A 38 5.44 -15.31 -4.30
C THR A 38 6.33 -16.47 -3.84
N GLU A 39 7.18 -17.00 -4.72
CA GLU A 39 8.14 -18.06 -4.37
C GLU A 39 9.10 -17.59 -3.26
N PHE A 40 9.69 -16.40 -3.41
CA PHE A 40 10.58 -15.81 -2.39
C PHE A 40 9.86 -15.56 -1.06
N LEU A 41 8.61 -15.10 -1.11
CA LEU A 41 7.79 -14.92 0.10
C LEU A 41 7.50 -16.26 0.76
N ALA A 42 7.14 -17.27 -0.02
CA ALA A 42 6.80 -18.61 0.48
C ALA A 42 7.99 -19.32 1.12
N GLU A 43 9.20 -19.12 0.60
CA GLU A 43 10.44 -19.67 1.18
C GLU A 43 10.74 -19.11 2.57
N ASN A 44 10.27 -17.92 2.89
CA ASN A 44 10.62 -17.19 4.11
C ASN A 44 9.47 -17.08 5.11
N ALA A 45 8.24 -16.87 4.65
CA ALA A 45 7.07 -16.63 5.49
C ALA A 45 6.52 -17.90 6.15
N ALA A 46 5.74 -17.72 7.22
CA ALA A 46 4.92 -18.80 7.76
C ALA A 46 3.90 -19.27 6.73
N GLU A 47 3.14 -18.34 6.16
CA GLU A 47 2.14 -18.62 5.13
C GLU A 47 1.93 -17.40 4.24
N VAL A 48 1.61 -17.62 2.98
CA VAL A 48 1.32 -16.57 1.98
C VAL A 48 -0.08 -16.76 1.44
N MET A 49 -0.87 -15.69 1.44
CA MET A 49 -2.17 -15.61 0.77
C MET A 49 -2.05 -14.61 -0.38
N ALA A 50 -2.10 -15.09 -1.60
CA ALA A 50 -1.89 -14.29 -2.81
C ALA A 50 -3.22 -14.01 -3.54
N PHE A 51 -3.57 -12.74 -3.68
CA PHE A 51 -4.78 -12.28 -4.37
C PHE A 51 -4.48 -11.95 -5.82
N GLU A 52 -5.09 -12.70 -6.74
CA GLU A 52 -4.97 -12.49 -8.19
C GLU A 52 -6.36 -12.32 -8.80
N ILE A 53 -6.56 -11.24 -9.53
CA ILE A 53 -7.82 -10.93 -10.21
C ILE A 53 -7.90 -11.53 -11.63
N ASP A 54 -6.76 -11.80 -12.26
CA ASP A 54 -6.71 -12.33 -13.62
C ASP A 54 -6.81 -13.86 -13.61
N ASP A 55 -7.97 -14.37 -14.04
CA ASP A 55 -8.26 -15.80 -14.13
C ASP A 55 -7.23 -16.57 -14.96
N ARG A 56 -6.60 -15.92 -15.94
CA ARG A 56 -5.62 -16.54 -16.85
C ARG A 56 -4.30 -16.87 -16.14
N LEU A 57 -3.99 -16.16 -15.06
CA LEU A 57 -2.78 -16.37 -14.27
C LEU A 57 -2.94 -17.47 -13.21
N VAL A 58 -4.16 -17.81 -12.81
CA VAL A 58 -4.41 -18.82 -11.77
C VAL A 58 -3.81 -20.18 -12.11
N PRO A 59 -3.94 -20.74 -13.35
CA PRO A 59 -3.28 -22.00 -13.69
C PRO A 59 -1.75 -21.90 -13.70
N ILE A 60 -1.20 -20.75 -14.11
CA ILE A 60 0.25 -20.50 -14.12
C ILE A 60 0.77 -20.46 -12.68
N LEU A 61 0.07 -19.77 -11.79
CA LEU A 61 0.40 -19.73 -10.36
C LEU A 61 0.34 -21.12 -9.72
N ALA A 62 -0.66 -21.92 -10.08
CA ALA A 62 -0.78 -23.30 -9.58
C ALA A 62 0.42 -24.16 -9.99
N ASP A 63 0.95 -23.99 -11.20
CA ASP A 63 2.16 -24.68 -11.65
C ASP A 63 3.43 -24.14 -10.98
N THR A 64 3.61 -22.82 -10.97
CA THR A 64 4.76 -22.16 -10.33
C THR A 64 4.89 -22.52 -8.86
N LEU A 65 3.78 -22.55 -8.14
CA LEU A 65 3.74 -22.68 -6.67
C LEU A 65 3.46 -24.10 -6.19
N ARG A 66 3.45 -25.10 -7.10
CA ARG A 66 3.07 -26.49 -6.78
C ARG A 66 3.92 -27.14 -5.68
N ASP A 67 5.16 -26.72 -5.52
CA ASP A 67 6.09 -27.29 -4.54
C ASP A 67 5.99 -26.62 -3.15
N PHE A 68 5.14 -25.59 -3.02
CA PHE A 68 4.89 -24.89 -1.76
C PHE A 68 3.55 -25.31 -1.13
N ASP A 69 3.58 -25.75 0.11
CA ASP A 69 2.40 -26.12 0.88
C ASP A 69 1.85 -25.01 1.77
N ASN A 70 2.55 -23.86 1.79
CA ASN A 70 2.24 -22.70 2.60
C ASN A 70 1.72 -21.50 1.79
N VAL A 71 1.29 -21.72 0.54
CA VAL A 71 0.72 -20.67 -0.32
C VAL A 71 -0.73 -21.00 -0.65
N GLN A 72 -1.61 -20.02 -0.46
CA GLN A 72 -2.98 -20.02 -0.92
C GLN A 72 -3.19 -18.94 -1.97
N VAL A 73 -3.59 -19.31 -3.17
CA VAL A 73 -3.98 -18.37 -4.23
C VAL A 73 -5.48 -18.11 -4.13
N VAL A 74 -5.86 -16.85 -4.00
CA VAL A 74 -7.26 -16.38 -3.95
C VAL A 74 -7.56 -15.62 -5.23
N ASN A 75 -8.37 -16.20 -6.09
CA ASN A 75 -8.80 -15.56 -7.33
C ASN A 75 -9.95 -14.60 -7.04
N GLN A 76 -9.61 -13.42 -6.57
CA GLN A 76 -10.58 -12.40 -6.19
C GLN A 76 -9.96 -11.00 -6.23
N ASP A 77 -10.81 -10.00 -6.52
CA ASP A 77 -10.45 -8.60 -6.36
C ASP A 77 -10.29 -8.25 -4.86
N ILE A 78 -9.11 -7.81 -4.48
CA ILE A 78 -8.80 -7.43 -3.08
C ILE A 78 -9.74 -6.34 -2.55
N LEU A 79 -10.24 -5.44 -3.41
CA LEU A 79 -11.17 -4.38 -3.02
C LEU A 79 -12.57 -4.90 -2.67
N LYS A 80 -12.90 -6.12 -3.12
CA LYS A 80 -14.20 -6.77 -2.89
C LYS A 80 -14.12 -7.95 -1.92
N ALA A 81 -12.91 -8.35 -1.56
CA ALA A 81 -12.68 -9.50 -0.70
C ALA A 81 -13.14 -9.23 0.74
N ASP A 82 -13.77 -10.22 1.38
CA ASP A 82 -14.00 -10.23 2.82
C ASP A 82 -12.73 -10.65 3.54
N LEU A 83 -11.83 -9.68 3.70
CA LEU A 83 -10.52 -9.90 4.32
C LEU A 83 -10.63 -10.35 5.77
N GLN A 84 -11.63 -9.86 6.51
CA GLN A 84 -11.86 -10.26 7.91
C GLN A 84 -12.09 -11.77 8.05
N THR A 85 -12.82 -12.35 7.09
CA THR A 85 -13.06 -13.80 7.06
C THR A 85 -11.86 -14.54 6.49
N GLN A 86 -11.23 -14.02 5.45
CA GLN A 86 -10.13 -14.72 4.76
C GLN A 86 -8.87 -14.83 5.59
N ILE A 87 -8.48 -13.82 6.37
CA ILE A 87 -7.29 -13.89 7.22
C ILE A 87 -7.40 -14.96 8.31
N LYS A 88 -8.62 -15.38 8.69
CA LYS A 88 -8.86 -16.48 9.63
C LYS A 88 -8.55 -17.85 9.03
N GLN A 89 -8.34 -17.93 7.72
CA GLN A 89 -7.98 -19.17 7.02
C GLN A 89 -6.48 -19.47 7.11
N PHE A 90 -5.65 -18.54 7.56
CA PHE A 90 -4.27 -18.86 7.90
C PHE A 90 -4.22 -19.98 8.97
N LYS A 91 -3.26 -20.89 8.85
CA LYS A 91 -3.05 -21.98 9.81
C LYS A 91 -2.78 -21.44 11.22
N ASN A 92 -2.06 -20.32 11.29
CA ASN A 92 -1.87 -19.56 12.52
C ASN A 92 -2.30 -18.10 12.31
N PRO A 93 -3.59 -17.79 12.53
CA PRO A 93 -4.13 -16.46 12.27
C PRO A 93 -3.69 -15.39 13.29
N ASP A 94 -3.05 -15.80 14.39
CA ASP A 94 -2.55 -14.88 15.43
C ASP A 94 -1.19 -14.27 15.09
N LEU A 95 -0.50 -14.81 14.08
CA LEU A 95 0.74 -14.20 13.61
C LEU A 95 0.50 -12.82 12.97
N PRO A 96 1.47 -11.91 13.11
CA PRO A 96 1.42 -10.63 12.41
C PRO A 96 1.25 -10.81 10.91
N ILE A 97 0.49 -9.93 10.27
CA ILE A 97 0.28 -9.94 8.83
C ILE A 97 1.02 -8.76 8.21
N LYS A 98 1.87 -9.03 7.24
CA LYS A 98 2.50 -8.05 6.38
C LYS A 98 1.92 -8.13 4.97
N VAL A 99 1.78 -6.98 4.33
CA VAL A 99 1.26 -6.87 2.96
C VAL A 99 2.42 -6.54 2.03
N VAL A 100 2.57 -7.33 0.99
CA VAL A 100 3.53 -7.10 -0.09
C VAL A 100 2.76 -6.98 -1.39
N ALA A 101 3.02 -5.94 -2.16
CA ALA A 101 2.28 -5.70 -3.39
C ALA A 101 3.18 -5.15 -4.51
N ASN A 102 3.00 -5.72 -5.69
CA ASN A 102 3.53 -5.23 -6.93
C ASN A 102 2.37 -5.00 -7.90
N LEU A 103 1.81 -3.80 -7.89
CA LEU A 103 0.54 -3.49 -8.55
C LEU A 103 0.72 -2.56 -9.75
N PRO A 104 -0.18 -2.63 -10.75
CA PRO A 104 -0.31 -1.59 -11.75
C PRO A 104 -0.49 -0.22 -11.07
N TYR A 105 0.21 0.80 -11.57
CA TYR A 105 0.29 2.11 -10.93
C TYR A 105 -1.06 2.80 -10.68
N TYR A 106 -2.04 2.62 -11.59
CA TYR A 106 -3.34 3.29 -11.51
C TYR A 106 -4.23 2.82 -10.35
N ILE A 107 -3.97 1.62 -9.79
CA ILE A 107 -4.80 1.03 -8.73
C ILE A 107 -4.09 0.95 -7.37
N THR A 108 -2.81 1.27 -7.32
CA THR A 108 -1.98 1.12 -6.09
C THR A 108 -2.55 1.93 -4.93
N THR A 109 -2.81 3.22 -5.13
CA THR A 109 -3.31 4.10 -4.06
C THR A 109 -4.69 3.69 -3.52
N PRO A 110 -5.71 3.39 -4.36
CA PRO A 110 -6.99 2.90 -3.88
C PRO A 110 -6.87 1.62 -3.06
N ILE A 111 -6.07 0.65 -3.51
CA ILE A 111 -5.87 -0.60 -2.76
C ILE A 111 -5.17 -0.33 -1.43
N LEU A 112 -4.11 0.45 -1.42
CA LEU A 112 -3.38 0.80 -0.21
C LEU A 112 -4.29 1.44 0.83
N MET A 113 -5.07 2.45 0.44
CA MET A 113 -6.00 3.12 1.33
C MET A 113 -7.11 2.19 1.82
N HIS A 114 -7.66 1.34 0.96
CA HIS A 114 -8.64 0.34 1.35
C HIS A 114 -8.12 -0.58 2.46
N LEU A 115 -6.88 -1.06 2.33
CA LEU A 115 -6.27 -1.94 3.33
C LEU A 115 -5.92 -1.21 4.62
N ILE A 116 -5.38 -0.01 4.55
CA ILE A 116 -5.05 0.80 5.74
C ILE A 116 -6.30 1.12 6.55
N GLU A 117 -7.41 1.46 5.88
CA GLU A 117 -8.69 1.83 6.49
C GLU A 117 -9.56 0.63 6.90
N SER A 118 -9.20 -0.59 6.52
CA SER A 118 -9.99 -1.82 6.75
C SER A 118 -10.14 -2.22 8.21
N LYS A 119 -9.44 -1.57 9.15
CA LYS A 119 -9.35 -1.90 10.58
C LYS A 119 -8.71 -3.26 10.88
N ILE A 120 -8.18 -3.96 9.88
CA ILE A 120 -7.32 -5.11 10.08
C ILE A 120 -5.93 -4.59 10.51
N PRO A 121 -5.35 -5.13 11.61
CA PRO A 121 -4.09 -4.63 12.14
C PRO A 121 -2.89 -5.15 11.34
N PHE A 122 -2.84 -4.85 10.04
CA PHE A 122 -1.66 -5.13 9.23
C PHE A 122 -0.44 -4.44 9.85
N GLN A 123 0.60 -5.19 10.12
CA GLN A 123 1.80 -4.69 10.79
C GLN A 123 2.61 -3.76 9.88
N GLU A 124 2.71 -4.14 8.60
CA GLU A 124 3.61 -3.49 7.65
C GLU A 124 3.11 -3.68 6.23
N PHE A 125 3.41 -2.69 5.39
CA PHE A 125 3.23 -2.74 3.94
C PHE A 125 4.56 -2.48 3.25
N VAL A 126 4.91 -3.33 2.32
CA VAL A 126 6.04 -3.12 1.40
C VAL A 126 5.47 -3.16 -0.01
N VAL A 127 5.41 -2.02 -0.67
CA VAL A 127 4.68 -1.84 -1.92
C VAL A 127 5.57 -1.19 -2.97
N MET A 128 5.60 -1.79 -4.15
CA MET A 128 6.22 -1.16 -5.32
C MET A 128 5.19 -0.23 -5.99
N MET A 129 5.61 0.99 -6.27
CA MET A 129 4.79 2.02 -6.90
C MET A 129 5.64 2.99 -7.72
N GLN A 130 5.00 3.88 -8.46
CA GLN A 130 5.73 4.97 -9.12
C GLN A 130 6.48 5.81 -8.07
N ARG A 131 7.71 6.19 -8.40
CA ARG A 131 8.56 6.99 -7.50
C ARG A 131 7.88 8.26 -7.01
N GLU A 132 7.19 8.99 -7.89
CA GLU A 132 6.47 10.21 -7.52
C GLU A 132 5.40 9.95 -6.45
N VAL A 133 4.66 8.83 -6.55
CA VAL A 133 3.63 8.47 -5.56
C VAL A 133 4.27 8.12 -4.22
N ALA A 134 5.36 7.35 -4.24
CA ALA A 134 6.11 7.02 -3.03
C ALA A 134 6.67 8.28 -2.34
N ASP A 135 7.23 9.21 -3.11
CA ASP A 135 7.74 10.49 -2.61
C ASP A 135 6.63 11.33 -1.97
N ARG A 136 5.42 11.32 -2.56
CA ARG A 136 4.25 12.01 -1.98
C ARG A 136 3.76 11.38 -0.69
N ILE A 137 3.70 10.06 -0.61
CA ILE A 137 3.27 9.35 0.61
C ILE A 137 4.26 9.58 1.75
N SER A 138 5.56 9.52 1.47
CA SER A 138 6.64 9.67 2.46
C SER A 138 7.07 11.12 2.70
N ALA A 139 6.46 12.10 2.02
CA ALA A 139 6.84 13.50 2.12
C ALA A 139 6.66 14.04 3.54
N GLU A 140 7.60 14.90 3.94
CA GLU A 140 7.49 15.64 5.19
C GLU A 140 6.72 16.95 5.01
N PRO A 141 6.10 17.48 6.08
CA PRO A 141 5.46 18.79 6.06
C PRO A 141 6.39 19.89 5.52
N ASN A 142 5.79 20.89 4.89
CA ASN A 142 6.49 22.02 4.26
C ASN A 142 7.35 21.67 3.04
N THR A 143 7.20 20.47 2.48
CA THR A 143 7.81 20.10 1.21
C THR A 143 6.80 20.21 0.06
N LYS A 144 7.30 20.37 -1.18
CA LYS A 144 6.46 20.47 -2.37
C LYS A 144 5.63 19.20 -2.64
N ALA A 145 6.12 18.04 -2.23
CA ALA A 145 5.46 16.76 -2.43
C ALA A 145 4.35 16.49 -1.39
N TYR A 146 4.38 17.18 -0.25
CA TYR A 146 3.41 16.97 0.84
C TYR A 146 2.00 17.35 0.42
N GLY A 147 1.04 16.49 0.76
CA GLY A 147 -0.36 16.68 0.42
C GLY A 147 -1.30 15.78 1.21
N SER A 148 -2.56 15.71 0.79
CA SER A 148 -3.59 14.91 1.47
C SER A 148 -3.26 13.42 1.53
N LEU A 149 -2.58 12.88 0.52
CA LEU A 149 -2.13 11.48 0.53
C LEU A 149 -1.05 11.23 1.59
N SER A 150 -0.12 12.17 1.77
CA SER A 150 0.88 12.11 2.85
C SER A 150 0.21 12.03 4.22
N ILE A 151 -0.78 12.89 4.46
CA ILE A 151 -1.53 12.94 5.72
C ILE A 151 -2.32 11.65 5.93
N ALA A 152 -3.05 11.18 4.91
CA ALA A 152 -3.90 10.00 5.01
C ALA A 152 -3.12 8.74 5.38
N VAL A 153 -1.95 8.52 4.78
CA VAL A 153 -1.11 7.36 5.09
C VAL A 153 -0.37 7.56 6.41
N GLN A 154 0.25 8.72 6.63
CA GLN A 154 1.09 8.96 7.81
C GLN A 154 0.28 9.11 9.11
N TYR A 155 -1.01 9.33 9.00
CA TYR A 155 -1.90 9.27 10.17
C TYR A 155 -1.85 7.90 10.86
N TYR A 156 -1.87 6.82 10.07
CA TYR A 156 -1.87 5.44 10.57
C TYR A 156 -0.49 4.79 10.58
N MET A 157 0.42 5.22 9.72
CA MET A 157 1.66 4.51 9.42
C MET A 157 2.84 5.48 9.34
N THR A 158 4.05 4.99 9.66
CA THR A 158 5.28 5.61 9.19
C THR A 158 5.48 5.20 7.73
N ALA A 159 6.09 6.06 6.92
CA ALA A 159 6.32 5.77 5.51
C ALA A 159 7.73 6.20 5.12
N LYS A 160 8.48 5.29 4.48
CA LYS A 160 9.85 5.53 4.03
C LYS A 160 10.11 4.83 2.71
N VAL A 161 10.73 5.54 1.77
CA VAL A 161 11.28 4.92 0.56
C VAL A 161 12.48 4.06 0.95
N ALA A 162 12.37 2.74 0.72
CA ALA A 162 13.44 1.79 1.02
C ALA A 162 14.53 1.84 -0.05
N PHE A 163 14.13 1.75 -1.33
CA PHE A 163 15.05 1.87 -2.46
C PHE A 163 14.29 2.19 -3.77
N ILE A 164 15.03 2.67 -4.74
CA ILE A 164 14.53 2.98 -6.09
C ILE A 164 14.75 1.78 -7.00
N VAL A 165 13.77 1.48 -7.84
CA VAL A 165 13.84 0.44 -8.87
C VAL A 165 13.83 1.15 -10.23
N PRO A 166 14.97 1.13 -10.96
CA PRO A 166 15.06 1.78 -12.26
C PRO A 166 14.07 1.17 -13.27
N ARG A 167 13.48 2.00 -14.11
CA ARG A 167 12.54 1.56 -15.15
C ARG A 167 13.12 0.53 -16.11
N THR A 168 14.44 0.50 -16.27
CA THR A 168 15.16 -0.39 -17.18
C THR A 168 15.12 -1.87 -16.77
N VAL A 169 14.74 -2.18 -15.52
CA VAL A 169 14.62 -3.56 -15.04
C VAL A 169 13.30 -4.23 -15.45
N PHE A 170 12.37 -3.46 -16.02
CA PHE A 170 11.07 -3.98 -16.45
C PHE A 170 11.01 -4.21 -17.96
N VAL A 171 10.20 -5.18 -18.37
CA VAL A 171 9.86 -5.45 -19.78
C VAL A 171 8.34 -5.60 -19.89
N PRO A 172 7.69 -4.73 -20.68
CA PRO A 172 8.22 -3.49 -21.26
C PRO A 172 8.61 -2.47 -20.21
N ALA A 173 9.59 -1.60 -20.51
CA ALA A 173 10.02 -0.56 -19.60
C ALA A 173 8.92 0.51 -19.43
N PRO A 174 8.55 0.87 -18.19
CA PRO A 174 7.63 1.98 -17.95
C PRO A 174 8.30 3.34 -18.25
N ASN A 175 7.51 4.41 -18.24
CA ASN A 175 8.02 5.76 -18.52
C ASN A 175 8.79 6.37 -17.33
N VAL A 176 8.58 5.87 -16.12
CA VAL A 176 9.11 6.40 -14.86
C VAL A 176 9.74 5.29 -14.02
N ASP A 177 10.65 5.67 -13.15
CA ASP A 177 11.20 4.76 -12.14
C ASP A 177 10.13 4.39 -11.11
N SER A 178 10.31 3.20 -10.52
CA SER A 178 9.54 2.75 -9.37
C SER A 178 10.32 2.96 -8.08
N ALA A 179 9.60 2.90 -6.97
CA ALA A 179 10.18 2.86 -5.64
C ALA A 179 9.51 1.76 -4.81
N ILE A 180 10.29 1.17 -3.92
CA ILE A 180 9.76 0.31 -2.86
C ILE A 180 9.52 1.19 -1.65
N LEU A 181 8.26 1.31 -1.26
CA LEU A 181 7.83 2.05 -0.09
C LEU A 181 7.56 1.08 1.06
N LYS A 182 8.22 1.31 2.20
CA LYS A 182 7.98 0.59 3.44
C LYS A 182 7.12 1.45 4.36
N MET A 183 5.99 0.92 4.78
CA MET A 183 5.07 1.56 5.72
C MET A 183 4.88 0.63 6.92
N VAL A 184 5.08 1.17 8.11
CA VAL A 184 4.93 0.43 9.37
C VAL A 184 3.81 1.04 10.19
N ARG A 185 2.90 0.20 10.68
CA ARG A 185 1.77 0.65 11.48
C ARG A 185 2.26 1.31 12.78
N ARG A 186 1.70 2.47 13.07
CA ARG A 186 1.92 3.15 14.36
C ARG A 186 1.14 2.44 15.45
N ASP A 187 1.68 2.41 16.66
CA ASP A 187 0.96 1.90 17.83
C ASP A 187 -0.27 2.75 18.14
N GLN A 188 -0.17 4.05 17.87
CA GLN A 188 -1.25 5.02 17.96
C GLN A 188 -1.21 5.95 16.75
N PRO A 189 -2.34 6.50 16.30
CA PRO A 189 -2.38 7.52 15.27
C PRO A 189 -1.44 8.68 15.56
N LEU A 190 -0.94 9.35 14.52
CA LEU A 190 0.00 10.47 14.64
C LEU A 190 -0.55 11.61 15.52
N ILE A 191 -1.85 11.82 15.44
CA ILE A 191 -2.60 12.77 16.27
C ILE A 191 -3.92 12.14 16.67
N GLU A 192 -4.45 12.51 17.82
CA GLU A 192 -5.79 12.11 18.24
C GLU A 192 -6.83 13.10 17.67
N VAL A 193 -7.82 12.59 16.96
CA VAL A 193 -8.92 13.38 16.40
C VAL A 193 -10.25 12.81 16.87
N LYS A 194 -11.24 13.70 17.05
CA LYS A 194 -12.58 13.31 17.49
C LYS A 194 -13.41 12.63 16.39
N ASP A 195 -13.18 13.00 15.15
CA ASP A 195 -13.90 12.52 13.96
C ASP A 195 -12.90 12.35 12.80
N GLU A 196 -12.51 11.10 12.54
CA GLU A 196 -11.56 10.78 11.49
C GLU A 196 -12.09 11.10 10.09
N ASP A 197 -13.38 10.88 9.83
CA ASP A 197 -13.98 11.14 8.52
C ASP A 197 -13.96 12.64 8.22
N PHE A 198 -14.29 13.45 9.21
CA PHE A 198 -14.20 14.89 9.10
C PHE A 198 -12.76 15.37 8.92
N PHE A 199 -11.82 14.83 9.69
CA PHE A 199 -10.39 15.13 9.56
C PHE A 199 -9.86 14.86 8.15
N PHE A 200 -10.13 13.68 7.59
CA PHE A 200 -9.69 13.34 6.24
C PHE A 200 -10.39 14.17 5.16
N ARG A 201 -11.66 14.53 5.39
CA ARG A 201 -12.38 15.45 4.50
C ARG A 201 -11.72 16.82 4.47
N VAL A 202 -11.45 17.41 5.64
CA VAL A 202 -10.76 18.71 5.75
C VAL A 202 -9.37 18.64 5.13
N SER A 203 -8.63 17.58 5.41
CA SER A 203 -7.31 17.36 4.81
C SER A 203 -7.36 17.37 3.28
N ARG A 204 -8.27 16.62 2.67
CA ARG A 204 -8.45 16.63 1.20
C ARG A 204 -8.79 18.02 0.66
N LEU A 205 -9.71 18.71 1.31
CA LEU A 205 -10.15 20.05 0.89
C LEU A 205 -9.03 21.10 0.99
N SER A 206 -8.11 20.92 1.94
CA SER A 206 -6.95 21.80 2.13
C SER A 206 -6.00 21.84 0.94
N PHE A 207 -5.98 20.80 0.11
CA PHE A 207 -5.05 20.63 -1.01
C PHE A 207 -5.71 20.66 -2.40
N VAL A 208 -6.99 21.00 -2.50
CA VAL A 208 -7.72 21.02 -3.79
C VAL A 208 -7.07 21.98 -4.78
N HIS A 209 -6.66 23.15 -4.31
CA HIS A 209 -6.01 24.17 -5.14
C HIS A 209 -4.60 24.46 -4.62
N ARG A 210 -3.60 23.88 -5.24
CA ARG A 210 -2.18 23.98 -4.83
C ARG A 210 -1.64 25.42 -4.70
N ARG A 211 -2.17 26.34 -5.50
CA ARG A 211 -1.73 27.75 -5.51
C ARG A 211 -2.52 28.65 -4.56
N LYS A 212 -3.53 28.11 -3.89
CA LYS A 212 -4.31 28.87 -2.91
C LYS A 212 -3.82 28.58 -1.49
N THR A 213 -3.99 29.57 -0.61
CA THR A 213 -3.74 29.39 0.81
C THR A 213 -4.69 28.36 1.41
N LEU A 214 -4.32 27.78 2.55
CA LEU A 214 -5.19 26.88 3.31
C LEU A 214 -6.56 27.50 3.56
N TRP A 215 -6.59 28.75 4.01
CA TRP A 215 -7.80 29.51 4.25
C TRP A 215 -8.70 29.59 3.02
N ASN A 216 -8.15 29.94 1.88
CA ASN A 216 -8.91 30.05 0.63
C ASN A 216 -9.42 28.69 0.13
N ASN A 217 -8.69 27.60 0.37
CA ASN A 217 -9.16 26.26 0.06
C ASN A 217 -10.35 25.89 0.95
N LEU A 218 -10.26 26.10 2.25
CA LEU A 218 -11.30 25.71 3.19
C LEU A 218 -12.54 26.59 3.04
N THR A 219 -12.40 27.92 2.95
CA THR A 219 -13.55 28.83 2.82
C THR A 219 -14.28 28.67 1.48
N SER A 220 -13.64 28.17 0.43
CA SER A 220 -14.33 27.87 -0.82
C SER A 220 -15.34 26.72 -0.66
N HIS A 221 -15.16 25.84 0.33
CA HIS A 221 -16.02 24.69 0.60
C HIS A 221 -16.99 24.90 1.77
N PHE A 222 -16.50 25.49 2.85
CA PHE A 222 -17.30 25.70 4.08
C PHE A 222 -18.03 27.03 4.10
N GLY A 223 -17.81 27.87 3.09
CA GLY A 223 -18.41 29.22 3.01
C GLY A 223 -17.60 30.29 3.75
N LYS A 224 -17.95 31.56 3.47
CA LYS A 224 -17.28 32.73 4.01
C LYS A 224 -18.07 33.43 5.11
N SER A 225 -19.11 32.77 5.66
CA SER A 225 -19.88 33.35 6.76
C SER A 225 -19.01 33.49 8.01
N GLU A 226 -19.36 34.44 8.89
CA GLU A 226 -18.66 34.64 10.18
C GLU A 226 -18.71 33.37 11.06
N ASP A 227 -19.83 32.62 11.02
CA ASP A 227 -19.97 31.33 11.72
C ASP A 227 -19.02 30.26 11.16
N SER A 228 -18.86 30.20 9.85
CA SER A 228 -17.90 29.27 9.20
C SER A 228 -16.45 29.63 9.52
N LYS A 229 -16.11 30.92 9.54
CA LYS A 229 -14.77 31.39 9.93
C LYS A 229 -14.47 31.02 11.38
N ALA A 230 -15.37 31.33 12.31
CA ALA A 230 -15.19 31.01 13.73
C ALA A 230 -15.01 29.50 14.01
N LYS A 231 -15.61 28.64 13.18
CA LYS A 231 -15.41 27.18 13.26
C LYS A 231 -14.06 26.70 12.71
N LEU A 232 -13.50 27.42 11.74
CA LEU A 232 -12.21 27.08 11.14
C LEU A 232 -11.01 27.63 11.92
N GLU A 233 -11.24 28.60 12.82
CA GLU A 233 -10.21 29.19 13.69
C GLU A 233 -10.03 28.45 15.02
N LYS A 234 -10.90 27.48 15.31
CA LYS A 234 -10.82 26.59 16.49
C LYS A 234 -10.15 25.27 16.15
#